data_29ee28e3da1fac666360fb31497e05e0
#
_entry.id   29ee28e3da1fac666360fb31497e05e0
#
_cell.length_a   1.000
_cell.length_b   1.000
_cell.length_c   1.000
_cell.angle_alpha   90.00
_cell.angle_beta   90.00
_cell.angle_gamma   90.00
#
_symmetry.space_group_name_H-M   'P 1'
#
loop_
_entity.id
_entity.type
_entity.pdbx_description
1 polymer ?
#
loop_
_entity_poly.entity_id
_entity_poly.type
_entity_poly.pdbx_seq_one_letter_code
_entity_poly.pdbx_strand_id
1 'polypeptide(L)'
;FDNYTVGTLQGQYVVDSLDLDNAGDKTYNIEFTAGDPADNNAGYFFNGAFDVLKPYIDAGTLNVVSGQTDFDSVATPAWDTQTALERMQNILASYYADGTQLDVALCSNDSTALGVTQAIESDYAGDNTVLITGQDGDEANLANIVDGKQSMTVYKAVANEAVVTLDLAKAMLAGDTIDESLIEKSGWDFECAYDTESYETSDGNKCPSFLLVPTVVTKDNLQEALVDPGYYTMDDDGYLHPAN
;
A
#
# COMPACT_ATOMS: atom_id res chain seq x y z
N PHE A 1 -12.18 -1.05 -4.29
CA PHE A 1 -11.18 -1.93 -3.66
C PHE A 1 -11.44 -2.06 -2.16
N ASP A 2 -10.96 -3.14 -1.57
CA ASP A 2 -10.92 -3.29 -0.12
C ASP A 2 -9.69 -2.55 0.43
N ASN A 3 -9.91 -1.33 0.91
CA ASN A 3 -8.83 -0.44 1.34
C ASN A 3 -8.17 -0.89 2.66
N TYR A 4 -8.89 -1.60 3.53
CA TYR A 4 -8.29 -2.19 4.72
C TYR A 4 -7.37 -3.36 4.36
N THR A 5 -7.80 -4.20 3.41
CA THR A 5 -6.96 -5.29 2.88
C THR A 5 -5.69 -4.78 2.22
N VAL A 6 -5.71 -3.62 1.55
CA VAL A 6 -4.47 -3.01 1.03
C VAL A 6 -3.43 -2.82 2.13
N GLY A 7 -3.82 -2.21 3.25
CA GLY A 7 -2.93 -2.05 4.40
C GLY A 7 -2.50 -3.40 5.00
N THR A 8 -3.42 -4.34 5.13
CA THR A 8 -3.14 -5.70 5.62
C THR A 8 -2.05 -6.38 4.77
N LEU A 9 -2.12 -6.26 3.44
CA LEU A 9 -1.12 -6.81 2.53
C LEU A 9 0.26 -6.16 2.72
N GLN A 10 0.32 -4.85 2.96
CA GLN A 10 1.58 -4.16 3.28
C GLN A 10 2.17 -4.66 4.60
N GLY A 11 1.33 -4.76 5.64
CA GLY A 11 1.76 -5.30 6.94
C GLY A 11 2.23 -6.75 6.85
N GLN A 12 1.49 -7.61 6.14
CA GLN A 12 1.86 -9.01 5.94
C GLN A 12 3.17 -9.15 5.16
N TYR A 13 3.37 -8.31 4.14
CA TYR A 13 4.63 -8.30 3.40
C TYR A 13 5.83 -8.00 4.32
N VAL A 14 5.69 -7.09 5.28
CA VAL A 14 6.74 -6.84 6.30
C VAL A 14 6.97 -8.06 7.18
N VAL A 15 5.89 -8.70 7.67
CA VAL A 15 5.97 -9.91 8.51
C VAL A 15 6.73 -11.02 7.79
N ASP A 16 6.37 -11.28 6.54
CA ASP A 16 6.96 -12.35 5.74
C ASP A 16 8.42 -12.05 5.35
N SER A 17 8.71 -10.80 4.94
CA SER A 17 10.04 -10.40 4.48
C SER A 17 11.08 -10.42 5.59
N LEU A 18 10.69 -10.10 6.83
CA LEU A 18 11.57 -10.11 8.00
C LEU A 18 11.47 -11.41 8.81
N ASP A 19 10.59 -12.33 8.40
CA ASP A 19 10.29 -13.58 9.13
C ASP A 19 10.00 -13.31 10.62
N LEU A 20 9.09 -12.33 10.88
CA LEU A 20 8.85 -11.83 12.22
C LEU A 20 8.33 -12.91 13.18
N ASP A 21 7.59 -13.88 12.68
CA ASP A 21 7.10 -15.02 13.47
C ASP A 21 8.23 -15.88 14.03
N ASN A 22 9.39 -15.89 13.39
CA ASN A 22 10.56 -16.64 13.79
C ASN A 22 11.75 -15.73 14.18
N ALA A 23 11.51 -14.47 14.48
CA ALA A 23 12.57 -13.48 14.76
C ALA A 23 13.42 -13.84 16.00
N GLY A 24 12.88 -14.60 16.97
CA GLY A 24 13.57 -14.94 18.20
C GLY A 24 13.89 -13.67 19.03
N ASP A 25 15.16 -13.43 19.32
CA ASP A 25 15.62 -12.25 20.05
C ASP A 25 15.98 -11.04 19.15
N LYS A 26 15.72 -11.14 17.83
CA LYS A 26 15.98 -10.04 16.91
C LYS A 26 14.94 -8.93 17.08
N THR A 27 15.39 -7.70 16.94
CA THR A 27 14.55 -6.50 16.93
C THR A 27 14.79 -5.74 15.64
N TYR A 28 13.73 -5.23 15.04
CA TYR A 28 13.77 -4.43 13.82
C TYR A 28 13.16 -3.06 14.08
N ASN A 29 13.63 -2.05 13.36
CA ASN A 29 13.12 -0.68 13.48
C ASN A 29 12.24 -0.34 12.28
N ILE A 30 11.06 0.21 12.57
CA ILE A 30 10.06 0.59 11.59
C ILE A 30 9.62 2.04 11.79
N GLU A 31 9.41 2.76 10.68
CA GLU A 31 8.73 4.06 10.67
C GLU A 31 7.53 4.02 9.72
N PHE A 32 6.46 4.75 10.07
CA PHE A 32 5.22 4.82 9.30
C PHE A 32 5.10 6.17 8.59
N THR A 33 4.55 6.16 7.36
CA THR A 33 4.15 7.34 6.61
C THR A 33 2.78 7.08 6.00
N ALA A 34 1.74 7.66 6.60
CA ALA A 34 0.35 7.51 6.15
C ALA A 34 -0.05 8.63 5.18
N GLY A 35 -1.28 8.56 4.70
CA GLY A 35 -1.83 9.47 3.71
C GLY A 35 -2.53 10.71 4.26
N ASP A 36 -3.35 11.33 3.41
CA ASP A 36 -4.07 12.56 3.73
C ASP A 36 -5.14 12.34 4.81
N PRO A 37 -5.12 13.09 5.92
CA PRO A 37 -6.15 13.01 6.95
C PRO A 37 -7.54 13.47 6.47
N ALA A 38 -7.65 14.16 5.34
CA ALA A 38 -8.92 14.52 4.72
C ALA A 38 -9.50 13.39 3.82
N ASP A 39 -8.70 12.37 3.51
CA ASP A 39 -9.13 11.19 2.76
C ASP A 39 -9.53 10.07 3.72
N ASN A 40 -10.82 9.71 3.73
CA ASN A 40 -11.32 8.61 4.57
C ASN A 40 -10.60 7.27 4.32
N ASN A 41 -10.10 7.03 3.13
CA ASN A 41 -9.40 5.81 2.79
C ASN A 41 -8.02 5.70 3.48
N ALA A 42 -7.36 6.83 3.75
CA ALA A 42 -6.03 6.85 4.37
C ALA A 42 -6.01 6.14 5.73
N GLY A 43 -7.08 6.31 6.53
CA GLY A 43 -7.24 5.59 7.79
C GLY A 43 -7.38 4.08 7.63
N TYR A 44 -8.07 3.61 6.59
CA TYR A 44 -8.19 2.16 6.32
C TYR A 44 -6.85 1.54 5.93
N PHE A 45 -6.08 2.20 5.06
CA PHE A 45 -4.73 1.72 4.69
C PHE A 45 -3.82 1.62 5.90
N PHE A 46 -3.74 2.69 6.69
CA PHE A 46 -2.91 2.72 7.89
C PHE A 46 -3.34 1.66 8.92
N ASN A 47 -4.62 1.59 9.25
CA ASN A 47 -5.12 0.66 10.26
C ASN A 47 -4.94 -0.80 9.81
N GLY A 48 -5.17 -1.11 8.53
CA GLY A 48 -4.96 -2.46 8.01
C GLY A 48 -3.50 -2.93 8.21
N ALA A 49 -2.52 -2.08 7.92
CA ALA A 49 -1.11 -2.39 8.13
C ALA A 49 -0.76 -2.42 9.62
N PHE A 50 -1.22 -1.43 10.38
CA PHE A 50 -0.88 -1.29 11.80
C PHE A 50 -1.44 -2.45 12.63
N ASP A 51 -2.66 -2.91 12.35
CA ASP A 51 -3.28 -4.03 13.08
C ASP A 51 -2.52 -5.35 12.87
N VAL A 52 -1.96 -5.59 11.69
CA VAL A 52 -1.07 -6.73 11.43
C VAL A 52 0.24 -6.62 12.22
N LEU A 53 0.83 -5.42 12.27
CA LEU A 53 2.16 -5.21 12.86
C LEU A 53 2.11 -4.95 14.37
N LYS A 54 0.97 -4.51 14.89
CA LYS A 54 0.80 -4.18 16.32
C LYS A 54 1.23 -5.29 17.28
N PRO A 55 0.91 -6.57 17.08
CA PRO A 55 1.40 -7.63 17.95
C PRO A 55 2.93 -7.69 18.08
N TYR A 56 3.66 -7.43 16.99
CA TYR A 56 5.12 -7.42 16.97
C TYR A 56 5.70 -6.15 17.61
N ILE A 57 4.99 -5.01 17.50
CA ILE A 57 5.33 -3.77 18.20
C ILE A 57 5.12 -3.95 19.70
N ASP A 58 3.99 -4.48 20.12
CA ASP A 58 3.67 -4.74 21.52
C ASP A 58 4.65 -5.76 22.17
N ALA A 59 5.14 -6.72 21.38
CA ALA A 59 6.14 -7.70 21.81
C ALA A 59 7.57 -7.15 21.83
N GLY A 60 7.83 -5.98 21.22
CA GLY A 60 9.16 -5.40 21.09
C GLY A 60 10.02 -6.02 19.98
N THR A 61 9.45 -6.86 19.12
CA THR A 61 10.11 -7.37 17.89
C THR A 61 10.24 -6.28 16.84
N LEU A 62 9.20 -5.43 16.71
CA LEU A 62 9.26 -4.19 15.96
C LEU A 62 9.32 -3.01 16.89
N ASN A 63 10.22 -2.06 16.63
CA ASN A 63 10.40 -0.85 17.41
C ASN A 63 10.19 0.39 16.53
N VAL A 64 9.25 1.25 16.89
CA VAL A 64 9.02 2.55 16.23
C VAL A 64 9.88 3.57 16.94
N VAL A 65 11.09 3.83 16.42
CA VAL A 65 12.12 4.63 17.10
C VAL A 65 11.66 6.07 17.33
N SER A 66 10.91 6.65 16.39
CA SER A 66 10.30 7.97 16.54
C SER A 66 9.18 8.01 17.58
N GLY A 67 8.62 6.85 17.95
CA GLY A 67 7.44 6.72 18.80
C GLY A 67 6.12 7.16 18.14
N GLN A 68 6.13 7.45 16.83
CA GLN A 68 4.94 7.90 16.07
C GLN A 68 4.13 6.69 15.61
N THR A 69 3.10 6.32 16.36
CA THR A 69 2.32 5.10 16.16
C THR A 69 0.82 5.35 15.92
N ASP A 70 0.40 6.61 15.93
CA ASP A 70 -0.98 7.00 15.64
C ASP A 70 -1.09 7.67 14.26
N PHE A 71 -2.26 7.53 13.62
CA PHE A 71 -2.51 8.04 12.28
C PHE A 71 -2.17 9.53 12.14
N ASP A 72 -2.58 10.36 13.10
CA ASP A 72 -2.41 11.83 13.00
C ASP A 72 -0.92 12.23 13.01
N SER A 73 -0.08 11.51 13.76
CA SER A 73 1.37 11.79 13.84
C SER A 73 2.14 11.38 12.58
N VAL A 74 1.59 10.47 11.78
CA VAL A 74 2.23 9.92 10.58
C VAL A 74 1.56 10.36 9.27
N ALA A 75 0.46 11.12 9.36
CA ALA A 75 -0.32 11.60 8.22
C ALA A 75 0.49 12.54 7.32
N THR A 76 0.21 12.46 6.02
CA THR A 76 0.83 13.31 4.99
C THR A 76 -0.27 14.06 4.23
N PRO A 77 -0.52 15.34 4.56
CA PRO A 77 -1.55 16.14 3.90
C PRO A 77 -1.39 16.14 2.37
N ALA A 78 -2.52 16.00 1.67
CA ALA A 78 -2.62 15.92 0.22
C ALA A 78 -1.81 14.79 -0.43
N TRP A 79 -1.38 13.78 0.33
CA TRP A 79 -0.49 12.70 -0.14
C TRP A 79 0.82 13.22 -0.75
N ASP A 80 1.26 14.41 -0.31
CA ASP A 80 2.31 15.19 -0.94
C ASP A 80 3.70 14.58 -0.76
N THR A 81 4.34 14.27 -1.88
CA THR A 81 5.68 13.64 -1.94
C THR A 81 6.75 14.47 -1.21
N GLN A 82 6.72 15.81 -1.37
CA GLN A 82 7.70 16.68 -0.74
C GLN A 82 7.53 16.71 0.78
N THR A 83 6.29 16.72 1.26
CA THR A 83 5.98 16.64 2.69
C THR A 83 6.46 15.31 3.28
N ALA A 84 6.26 14.18 2.58
CA ALA A 84 6.77 12.87 3.00
C ALA A 84 8.30 12.85 3.05
N LEU A 85 8.98 13.42 2.04
CA LEU A 85 10.42 13.55 1.99
C LEU A 85 10.95 14.34 3.20
N GLU A 86 10.45 15.55 3.43
CA GLU A 86 10.90 16.43 4.51
C GLU A 86 10.65 15.80 5.89
N ARG A 87 9.52 15.12 6.06
CA ARG A 87 9.21 14.39 7.29
C ARG A 87 10.22 13.26 7.53
N MET A 88 10.50 12.44 6.50
CA MET A 88 11.47 11.34 6.65
C MET A 88 12.89 11.88 6.89
N GLN A 89 13.32 12.94 6.23
CA GLN A 89 14.62 13.61 6.52
C GLN A 89 14.72 14.03 7.99
N ASN A 90 13.65 14.61 8.55
CA ASN A 90 13.60 14.99 9.96
C ASN A 90 13.67 13.77 10.90
N ILE A 91 13.04 12.66 10.56
CA ILE A 91 13.11 11.40 11.30
C ILE A 91 14.54 10.85 11.25
N LEU A 92 15.14 10.76 10.06
CA LEU A 92 16.51 10.27 9.89
C LEU A 92 17.52 11.10 10.68
N ALA A 93 17.42 12.43 10.61
CA ALA A 93 18.31 13.33 11.35
C ALA A 93 18.13 13.26 12.87
N SER A 94 16.92 12.98 13.36
CA SER A 94 16.60 12.99 14.78
C SER A 94 16.86 11.66 15.47
N TYR A 95 16.68 10.55 14.78
CA TYR A 95 16.64 9.22 15.38
C TYR A 95 17.63 8.21 14.78
N TYR A 96 18.20 8.49 13.61
CA TYR A 96 19.04 7.55 12.85
C TYR A 96 20.42 8.13 12.50
N ALA A 97 20.73 9.35 12.94
CA ALA A 97 21.99 10.02 12.61
C ALA A 97 23.23 9.37 13.23
N ASP A 98 23.06 8.55 14.28
CA ASP A 98 24.13 7.82 14.95
C ASP A 98 24.48 6.48 14.30
N GLY A 99 23.82 6.14 13.16
CA GLY A 99 23.95 4.86 12.46
C GLY A 99 23.02 3.76 12.98
N THR A 100 22.04 4.11 13.85
CA THR A 100 20.92 3.19 14.15
C THR A 100 20.28 2.73 12.85
N GLN A 101 20.04 1.44 12.70
CA GLN A 101 19.45 0.88 11.47
C GLN A 101 17.95 1.14 11.42
N LEU A 102 17.46 1.59 10.25
CA LEU A 102 16.06 1.59 9.87
C LEU A 102 15.83 0.36 8.99
N ASP A 103 14.98 -0.55 9.41
CA ASP A 103 14.72 -1.79 8.66
C ASP A 103 13.51 -1.66 7.74
N VAL A 104 12.49 -0.89 8.16
CA VAL A 104 11.24 -0.73 7.41
C VAL A 104 10.80 0.73 7.41
N ALA A 105 10.44 1.23 6.25
CA ALA A 105 9.63 2.43 6.05
C ALA A 105 8.30 2.04 5.42
N LEU A 106 7.26 1.90 6.24
CA LEU A 106 5.92 1.55 5.78
C LEU A 106 5.20 2.80 5.29
N CYS A 107 5.07 2.92 3.97
CA CYS A 107 4.37 4.00 3.29
C CYS A 107 3.03 3.51 2.77
N SER A 108 1.96 4.26 3.02
CA SER A 108 0.61 3.86 2.63
C SER A 108 0.38 3.91 1.11
N ASN A 109 1.12 4.75 0.37
CA ASN A 109 1.03 4.81 -1.10
C ASN A 109 2.36 5.17 -1.77
N ASP A 110 2.39 5.13 -3.09
CA ASP A 110 3.57 5.34 -3.91
C ASP A 110 4.03 6.82 -3.90
N SER A 111 3.13 7.79 -3.87
CA SER A 111 3.52 9.21 -3.78
C SER A 111 4.32 9.49 -2.50
N THR A 112 3.88 8.95 -1.35
CA THR A 112 4.62 9.08 -0.08
C THR A 112 5.88 8.22 -0.07
N ALA A 113 5.84 7.01 -0.64
CA ALA A 113 7.00 6.14 -0.78
C ALA A 113 8.11 6.76 -1.63
N LEU A 114 7.74 7.49 -2.69
CA LEU A 114 8.71 8.21 -3.53
C LEU A 114 9.50 9.24 -2.72
N GLY A 115 8.82 10.05 -1.90
CA GLY A 115 9.46 11.03 -1.03
C GLY A 115 10.36 10.37 0.03
N VAL A 116 9.87 9.31 0.65
CA VAL A 116 10.62 8.53 1.65
C VAL A 116 11.85 7.87 1.03
N THR A 117 11.73 7.28 -0.17
CA THR A 117 12.87 6.69 -0.90
C THR A 117 13.94 7.74 -1.17
N GLN A 118 13.57 8.93 -1.64
CA GLN A 118 14.51 10.03 -1.88
C GLN A 118 15.21 10.49 -0.60
N ALA A 119 14.50 10.58 0.53
CA ALA A 119 15.09 10.93 1.81
C ALA A 119 16.11 9.88 2.28
N ILE A 120 15.78 8.59 2.13
CA ILE A 120 16.67 7.49 2.49
C ILE A 120 17.92 7.49 1.61
N GLU A 121 17.78 7.67 0.29
CA GLU A 121 18.93 7.75 -0.62
C GLU A 121 19.87 8.92 -0.32
N SER A 122 19.34 10.05 0.16
CA SER A 122 20.14 11.27 0.39
C SER A 122 20.71 11.39 1.79
N ASP A 123 19.98 10.94 2.83
CA ASP A 123 20.26 11.33 4.21
C ASP A 123 20.37 10.14 5.18
N TYR A 124 20.06 8.91 4.78
CA TYR A 124 20.17 7.76 5.67
C TYR A 124 21.63 7.37 5.92
N ALA A 125 22.02 7.33 7.19
CA ALA A 125 23.40 7.06 7.61
C ALA A 125 23.68 5.55 7.84
N GLY A 126 22.67 4.68 7.82
CA GLY A 126 22.85 3.24 7.95
C GLY A 126 23.35 2.59 6.67
N ASP A 127 23.76 1.34 6.75
CA ASP A 127 24.35 0.57 5.63
C ASP A 127 23.47 -0.60 5.16
N ASN A 128 22.32 -0.82 5.78
CA ASN A 128 21.35 -1.84 5.38
C ASN A 128 20.37 -1.31 4.31
N THR A 129 19.81 -2.21 3.54
CA THR A 129 18.69 -1.91 2.66
C THR A 129 17.41 -1.78 3.48
N VAL A 130 16.70 -0.66 3.33
CA VAL A 130 15.42 -0.41 3.99
C VAL A 130 14.30 -1.03 3.16
N LEU A 131 13.43 -1.81 3.79
CA LEU A 131 12.20 -2.30 3.17
C LEU A 131 11.19 -1.15 3.07
N ILE A 132 10.79 -0.79 1.85
CA ILE A 132 9.85 0.30 1.60
C ILE A 132 8.60 -0.26 0.94
N THR A 133 7.42 0.02 1.54
CA THR A 133 6.12 -0.35 0.95
C THR A 133 5.53 0.80 0.16
N GLY A 134 4.56 0.51 -0.69
CA GLY A 134 3.79 1.48 -1.46
C GLY A 134 2.43 0.92 -1.86
N GLN A 135 1.67 1.70 -2.60
CA GLN A 135 0.39 1.36 -3.20
C GLN A 135 0.17 2.24 -4.43
N ASP A 136 -0.53 1.76 -5.41
CA ASP A 136 -1.02 2.33 -6.65
C ASP A 136 -0.28 1.83 -7.90
N GLY A 137 1.00 1.50 -7.81
CA GLY A 137 1.79 1.02 -8.96
C GLY A 137 2.26 2.16 -9.86
N ASP A 138 2.58 3.32 -9.29
CA ASP A 138 3.07 4.46 -10.06
C ASP A 138 4.37 4.14 -10.80
N GLU A 139 4.50 4.61 -12.05
CA GLU A 139 5.63 4.30 -12.94
C GLU A 139 7.00 4.58 -12.30
N ALA A 140 7.14 5.71 -11.58
CA ALA A 140 8.37 6.04 -10.88
C ALA A 140 8.71 5.06 -9.75
N ASN A 141 7.67 4.55 -9.05
CA ASN A 141 7.82 3.59 -7.98
C ASN A 141 8.06 2.17 -8.51
N LEU A 142 7.45 1.80 -9.62
CA LEU A 142 7.78 0.56 -10.32
C LEU A 142 9.24 0.56 -10.79
N ALA A 143 9.77 1.71 -11.26
CA ALA A 143 11.19 1.84 -11.55
C ALA A 143 12.05 1.66 -10.29
N ASN A 144 11.66 2.24 -9.16
CA ASN A 144 12.34 2.01 -7.87
C ASN A 144 12.30 0.54 -7.43
N ILE A 145 11.23 -0.20 -7.73
CA ILE A 145 11.15 -1.64 -7.46
C ILE A 145 12.14 -2.41 -8.36
N VAL A 146 12.21 -2.07 -9.64
CA VAL A 146 13.20 -2.66 -10.57
C VAL A 146 14.62 -2.40 -10.08
N ASP A 147 14.91 -1.18 -9.63
CA ASP A 147 16.22 -0.76 -9.11
C ASP A 147 16.53 -1.34 -7.70
N GLY A 148 15.55 -1.91 -7.00
CA GLY A 148 15.70 -2.42 -5.64
C GLY A 148 15.71 -1.34 -4.55
N LYS A 149 15.19 -0.14 -4.86
CA LYS A 149 15.07 1.01 -3.94
C LYS A 149 13.75 1.01 -3.17
N GLN A 150 12.71 0.42 -3.73
CA GLN A 150 11.42 0.14 -3.11
C GLN A 150 11.16 -1.36 -3.16
N SER A 151 10.56 -1.93 -2.13
CA SER A 151 10.44 -3.39 -2.01
C SER A 151 9.18 -3.93 -2.67
N MET A 152 8.08 -3.18 -2.57
CA MET A 152 6.79 -3.59 -3.11
C MET A 152 5.85 -2.40 -3.31
N THR A 153 4.82 -2.60 -4.10
CA THR A 153 3.61 -1.77 -4.14
C THR A 153 2.36 -2.67 -4.14
N VAL A 154 1.24 -2.17 -3.64
CA VAL A 154 -0.06 -2.83 -3.77
C VAL A 154 -0.78 -2.22 -4.97
N TYR A 155 -0.85 -2.96 -6.06
CA TYR A 155 -1.49 -2.51 -7.29
C TYR A 155 -3.00 -2.63 -7.23
N LYS A 156 -3.68 -1.58 -7.65
CA LYS A 156 -5.14 -1.53 -7.83
C LYS A 156 -5.46 -1.33 -9.29
N ALA A 157 -5.99 -2.35 -9.96
CA ALA A 157 -6.34 -2.30 -11.38
C ALA A 157 -7.55 -1.37 -11.63
N VAL A 158 -7.30 -0.07 -11.75
CA VAL A 158 -8.33 0.98 -11.95
C VAL A 158 -9.20 0.73 -13.19
N ALA A 159 -8.64 0.08 -14.21
CA ALA A 159 -9.39 -0.34 -15.39
C ALA A 159 -10.54 -1.30 -15.02
N ASN A 160 -10.31 -2.24 -14.10
CA ASN A 160 -11.33 -3.17 -13.62
C ASN A 160 -12.41 -2.44 -12.80
N GLU A 161 -12.01 -1.46 -11.99
CA GLU A 161 -12.95 -0.61 -11.25
C GLU A 161 -13.87 0.18 -12.19
N ALA A 162 -13.33 0.71 -13.29
CA ALA A 162 -14.13 1.38 -14.32
C ALA A 162 -15.13 0.43 -14.97
N VAL A 163 -14.74 -0.83 -15.27
CA VAL A 163 -15.63 -1.85 -15.82
C VAL A 163 -16.78 -2.15 -14.86
N VAL A 164 -16.47 -2.42 -13.58
CA VAL A 164 -17.48 -2.69 -12.54
C VAL A 164 -18.45 -1.50 -12.41
N THR A 165 -17.92 -0.28 -12.35
CA THR A 165 -18.73 0.94 -12.22
C THR A 165 -19.70 1.12 -13.40
N LEU A 166 -19.24 0.88 -14.63
CA LEU A 166 -20.08 0.97 -15.82
C LEU A 166 -21.17 -0.10 -15.85
N ASP A 167 -20.86 -1.32 -15.46
CA ASP A 167 -21.84 -2.41 -15.45
C ASP A 167 -22.86 -2.24 -14.32
N LEU A 168 -22.45 -1.76 -13.16
CA LEU A 168 -23.37 -1.31 -12.10
C LEU A 168 -24.32 -0.22 -12.60
N ALA A 169 -23.80 0.82 -13.26
CA ALA A 169 -24.62 1.89 -13.78
C ALA A 169 -25.62 1.40 -14.82
N LYS A 170 -25.22 0.49 -15.72
CA LYS A 170 -26.11 -0.14 -16.72
C LYS A 170 -27.22 -0.95 -16.04
N ALA A 171 -26.87 -1.80 -15.06
CA ALA A 171 -27.82 -2.62 -14.32
C ALA A 171 -28.86 -1.75 -13.57
N MET A 172 -28.40 -0.69 -12.89
CA MET A 172 -29.28 0.27 -12.21
C MET A 172 -30.24 0.97 -13.18
N LEU A 173 -29.77 1.40 -14.34
CA LEU A 173 -30.62 2.03 -15.40
C LEU A 173 -31.62 1.05 -16.00
N ALA A 174 -31.28 -0.23 -16.07
CA ALA A 174 -32.19 -1.28 -16.52
C ALA A 174 -33.25 -1.67 -15.47
N GLY A 175 -33.07 -1.26 -14.22
CA GLY A 175 -33.93 -1.63 -13.10
C GLY A 175 -33.65 -3.05 -12.57
N ASP A 176 -32.44 -3.57 -12.82
CA ASP A 176 -32.00 -4.85 -12.30
C ASP A 176 -31.75 -4.79 -10.80
N THR A 177 -31.84 -5.94 -10.13
CA THR A 177 -31.42 -6.06 -8.75
C THR A 177 -29.89 -6.01 -8.69
N ILE A 178 -29.37 -5.15 -7.82
CA ILE A 178 -27.94 -5.03 -7.57
C ILE A 178 -27.58 -5.90 -6.36
N ASP A 179 -27.04 -7.06 -6.63
CA ASP A 179 -26.60 -8.04 -5.65
C ASP A 179 -25.45 -8.89 -6.18
N GLU A 180 -24.98 -9.87 -5.41
CA GLU A 180 -23.87 -10.77 -5.78
C GLU A 180 -24.05 -11.44 -7.15
N SER A 181 -25.29 -11.67 -7.59
CA SER A 181 -25.55 -12.29 -8.91
C SER A 181 -25.06 -11.48 -10.09
N LEU A 182 -24.77 -10.19 -9.89
CA LEU A 182 -24.20 -9.33 -10.94
C LEU A 182 -22.78 -9.79 -11.33
N ILE A 183 -22.01 -10.34 -10.41
CA ILE A 183 -20.66 -10.85 -10.67
C ILE A 183 -20.70 -11.94 -11.74
N GLU A 184 -21.58 -12.94 -11.54
CA GLU A 184 -21.76 -14.04 -12.51
C GLU A 184 -22.32 -13.54 -13.87
N LYS A 185 -23.29 -12.64 -13.82
CA LYS A 185 -23.93 -12.10 -15.04
C LYS A 185 -22.96 -11.27 -15.89
N SER A 186 -22.07 -10.53 -15.25
CA SER A 186 -21.12 -9.65 -15.94
C SER A 186 -19.98 -10.43 -16.59
N GLY A 187 -19.64 -11.62 -16.05
CA GLY A 187 -18.60 -12.48 -16.63
C GLY A 187 -17.22 -11.83 -16.59
N TRP A 188 -16.94 -11.05 -15.54
CA TRP A 188 -15.62 -10.43 -15.37
C TRP A 188 -14.54 -11.50 -15.27
N ASP A 189 -13.39 -11.24 -15.88
CA ASP A 189 -12.20 -12.10 -15.87
C ASP A 189 -11.23 -11.80 -14.72
N PHE A 190 -11.68 -10.97 -13.75
CA PHE A 190 -10.94 -10.59 -12.54
C PHE A 190 -11.77 -10.87 -11.28
N GLU A 191 -11.09 -10.98 -10.15
CA GLU A 191 -11.74 -11.27 -8.88
C GLU A 191 -12.44 -10.03 -8.31
N CYS A 192 -13.69 -10.24 -7.87
CA CYS A 192 -14.52 -9.23 -7.24
C CYS A 192 -15.42 -9.90 -6.18
N ALA A 193 -15.48 -9.36 -4.99
CA ALA A 193 -16.34 -9.81 -3.92
C ALA A 193 -17.54 -8.86 -3.72
N TYR A 194 -18.71 -9.39 -3.32
CA TYR A 194 -19.84 -8.59 -2.91
C TYR A 194 -19.90 -8.55 -1.37
N ASP A 195 -19.74 -7.37 -0.80
CA ASP A 195 -19.72 -7.14 0.63
C ASP A 195 -20.90 -6.26 1.05
N THR A 196 -21.58 -6.64 2.15
CA THR A 196 -22.74 -5.93 2.70
C THR A 196 -22.50 -5.39 4.10
N GLU A 197 -21.33 -5.63 4.69
CA GLU A 197 -21.09 -5.41 6.11
C GLU A 197 -19.97 -4.42 6.43
N SER A 198 -18.92 -4.35 5.60
CA SER A 198 -17.69 -3.63 5.95
C SER A 198 -17.84 -2.11 5.86
N TYR A 199 -18.70 -1.61 4.97
CA TYR A 199 -18.82 -0.17 4.72
C TYR A 199 -20.16 0.37 5.19
N GLU A 200 -20.11 1.60 5.73
CA GLU A 200 -21.28 2.32 6.22
C GLU A 200 -21.31 3.75 5.63
N THR A 201 -22.53 4.23 5.40
CA THR A 201 -22.77 5.64 5.07
C THR A 201 -22.63 6.50 6.33
N SER A 202 -22.54 7.83 6.18
CA SER A 202 -22.39 8.77 7.31
C SER A 202 -23.56 8.74 8.31
N ASP A 203 -24.72 8.22 7.92
CA ASP A 203 -25.90 8.02 8.76
C ASP A 203 -26.02 6.58 9.32
N GLY A 204 -24.96 5.78 9.19
CA GLY A 204 -24.82 4.45 9.79
C GLY A 204 -25.55 3.33 9.06
N ASN A 205 -26.01 3.56 7.83
CA ASN A 205 -26.57 2.50 7.00
C ASN A 205 -25.46 1.69 6.34
N LYS A 206 -25.63 0.37 6.26
CA LYS A 206 -24.72 -0.48 5.50
C LYS A 206 -24.72 -0.09 4.02
N CYS A 207 -23.54 -0.06 3.44
CA CYS A 207 -23.31 0.28 2.03
C CYS A 207 -22.83 -0.96 1.27
N PRO A 208 -23.74 -1.73 0.63
CA PRO A 208 -23.33 -2.87 -0.19
C PRO A 208 -22.32 -2.46 -1.26
N SER A 209 -21.20 -3.16 -1.34
CA SER A 209 -20.04 -2.78 -2.13
C SER A 209 -19.53 -3.95 -2.96
N PHE A 210 -19.08 -3.67 -4.19
CA PHE A 210 -18.32 -4.61 -5.00
C PHE A 210 -16.84 -4.31 -4.79
N LEU A 211 -16.14 -5.23 -4.13
CA LEU A 211 -14.76 -5.06 -3.70
C LEU A 211 -13.81 -5.81 -4.65
N LEU A 212 -12.99 -5.05 -5.34
CA LEU A 212 -11.91 -5.58 -6.17
C LEU A 212 -10.72 -5.99 -5.30
N VAL A 213 -10.08 -7.09 -5.64
CA VAL A 213 -8.92 -7.62 -4.90
C VAL A 213 -7.65 -6.88 -5.36
N PRO A 214 -6.94 -6.23 -4.43
CA PRO A 214 -5.66 -5.62 -4.76
C PRO A 214 -4.54 -6.67 -4.86
N THR A 215 -3.49 -6.37 -5.64
CA THR A 215 -2.39 -7.30 -5.92
C THR A 215 -1.08 -6.78 -5.35
N VAL A 216 -0.38 -7.61 -4.56
CA VAL A 216 1.00 -7.31 -4.13
C VAL A 216 1.94 -7.47 -5.32
N VAL A 217 2.68 -6.41 -5.62
CA VAL A 217 3.67 -6.36 -6.70
C VAL A 217 5.06 -6.14 -6.12
N THR A 218 5.97 -7.02 -6.48
CA THR A 218 7.39 -7.00 -6.11
C THR A 218 8.23 -7.16 -7.37
N LYS A 219 9.54 -7.03 -7.25
CA LYS A 219 10.45 -7.27 -8.38
C LYS A 219 10.29 -8.67 -9.00
N ASP A 220 9.90 -9.65 -8.20
CA ASP A 220 9.85 -11.06 -8.65
C ASP A 220 8.61 -11.39 -9.47
N ASN A 221 7.52 -10.59 -9.37
CA ASN A 221 6.25 -10.87 -10.04
C ASN A 221 5.76 -9.76 -10.98
N LEU A 222 6.60 -8.80 -11.35
CA LEU A 222 6.24 -7.69 -12.26
C LEU A 222 5.59 -8.17 -13.56
N GLN A 223 6.16 -9.23 -14.17
CA GLN A 223 5.65 -9.80 -15.41
C GLN A 223 4.24 -10.35 -15.23
N GLU A 224 4.05 -11.22 -14.24
CA GLU A 224 2.79 -11.90 -13.98
C GLU A 224 1.70 -10.93 -13.51
N ALA A 225 2.06 -9.98 -12.62
CA ALA A 225 1.09 -9.10 -11.99
C ALA A 225 0.65 -7.92 -12.88
N LEU A 226 1.54 -7.41 -13.75
CA LEU A 226 1.31 -6.15 -14.45
C LEU A 226 1.37 -6.29 -15.98
N VAL A 227 2.29 -7.11 -16.52
CA VAL A 227 2.50 -7.19 -17.98
C VAL A 227 1.57 -8.21 -18.62
N ASP A 228 1.48 -9.43 -18.07
CA ASP A 228 0.63 -10.48 -18.62
C ASP A 228 -0.87 -10.10 -18.65
N PRO A 229 -1.42 -9.41 -17.63
CA PRO A 229 -2.78 -8.88 -17.68
C PRO A 229 -2.95 -7.67 -18.61
N GLY A 230 -1.85 -7.10 -19.12
CA GLY A 230 -1.89 -5.99 -20.07
C GLY A 230 -2.07 -4.61 -19.43
N TYR A 231 -1.78 -4.45 -18.15
CA TYR A 231 -1.81 -3.14 -17.47
C TYR A 231 -0.60 -2.29 -17.82
N TYR A 232 0.56 -2.94 -17.96
CA TYR A 232 1.83 -2.32 -18.30
C TYR A 232 2.52 -3.06 -19.44
N THR A 233 3.47 -2.39 -20.09
CA THR A 233 4.45 -2.98 -20.99
C THR A 233 5.83 -2.87 -20.33
N MET A 234 6.71 -3.82 -20.62
CA MET A 234 8.08 -3.81 -20.12
C MET A 234 9.05 -3.54 -21.27
N ASP A 235 9.99 -2.62 -21.09
CA ASP A 235 11.04 -2.32 -22.05
C ASP A 235 12.23 -3.30 -21.96
N ASP A 236 13.24 -3.11 -22.83
CA ASP A 236 14.41 -3.99 -22.89
C ASP A 236 15.30 -3.91 -21.63
N ASP A 237 15.20 -2.83 -20.86
CA ASP A 237 15.93 -2.62 -19.60
C ASP A 237 15.15 -3.12 -18.36
N GLY A 238 13.91 -3.58 -18.57
CA GLY A 238 13.03 -4.15 -17.55
C GLY A 238 12.15 -3.12 -16.83
N TYR A 239 12.11 -1.87 -17.31
CA TYR A 239 11.22 -0.86 -16.74
C TYR A 239 9.81 -0.97 -17.32
N LEU A 240 8.82 -0.60 -16.50
CA LEU A 240 7.42 -0.71 -16.84
C LEU A 240 6.84 0.63 -17.26
N HIS A 241 6.01 0.61 -18.30
CA HIS A 241 5.28 1.76 -18.81
C HIS A 241 3.80 1.41 -18.93
N PRO A 242 2.87 2.32 -18.59
CA PRO A 242 1.44 2.05 -18.73
C PRO A 242 1.09 1.58 -20.14
N ALA A 243 0.28 0.52 -20.24
CA ALA A 243 -0.24 0.08 -21.53
C ALA A 243 -1.23 1.12 -22.07
N ASN A 244 -1.15 1.43 -23.39
CA ASN A 244 -2.04 2.39 -24.07
C ASN A 244 -3.45 1.82 -24.31
#